data_77487fc8acb56bbde4926bb6069c4861
#
_entry.id   77487fc8acb56bbde4926bb6069c4861
#
_cell.length_a   1.000
_cell.length_b   1.000
_cell.length_c   1.000
_cell.angle_alpha   90.00
_cell.angle_beta   90.00
_cell.angle_gamma   90.00
#
_symmetry.space_group_name_H-M   'P 1'
#
loop_
_entity.id
_entity.type
_entity.pdbx_description
1 polymer ?
#
loop_
_entity_poly.entity_id
_entity_poly.type
_entity_poly.pdbx_seq_one_letter_code
_entity_poly.pdbx_strand_id
1 'polypeptide(L)'
;MFLDKEVIDRIRDSVRLEEVASRYIPSLKKKGKNYIGLCPFHIEKTPSFTISPDKQIFQCFGCHIGGNIFTFISKIENLGFIESVKKIADISGVDIPSDSNGSSSMIQSIRRLNNYAMKFYQAFLSSDNGSTGKKYILSRGLSDEAIITFKLGFSPESWDRLSEGLKKNKADLDVAEKIGLI
;
A
#
# COMPACT_ATOMS: atom_id res chain seq x y z
N MET A 1 -5.30 3.37 -2.54
CA MET A 1 -6.54 2.61 -2.80
C MET A 1 -6.77 1.73 -1.59
N PHE A 2 -7.85 1.99 -0.87
CA PHE A 2 -8.32 1.09 0.19
C PHE A 2 -9.45 0.26 -0.42
N LEU A 3 -9.30 -1.06 -0.36
CA LEU A 3 -10.36 -1.97 -0.75
C LEU A 3 -11.18 -2.28 0.50
N ASP A 4 -12.50 -2.23 0.39
CA ASP A 4 -13.40 -2.63 1.46
C ASP A 4 -13.21 -4.11 1.79
N LYS A 5 -13.29 -4.42 3.08
CA LYS A 5 -13.13 -5.81 3.54
C LYS A 5 -14.13 -6.74 2.87
N GLU A 6 -15.37 -6.31 2.69
CA GLU A 6 -16.42 -7.09 2.02
C GLU A 6 -16.07 -7.40 0.55
N VAL A 7 -15.45 -6.46 -0.16
CA VAL A 7 -14.98 -6.65 -1.53
C VAL A 7 -13.85 -7.67 -1.58
N ILE A 8 -12.88 -7.55 -0.65
CA ILE A 8 -11.76 -8.48 -0.54
C ILE A 8 -12.27 -9.91 -0.22
N ASP A 9 -13.19 -10.05 0.72
CA ASP A 9 -13.77 -11.33 1.10
C ASP A 9 -14.54 -11.94 -0.08
N ARG A 10 -15.35 -11.17 -0.79
CA ARG A 10 -16.06 -11.61 -2.00
C ARG A 10 -15.11 -12.09 -3.11
N ILE A 11 -14.02 -11.37 -3.35
CA ILE A 11 -13.01 -11.77 -4.34
C ILE A 11 -12.31 -13.06 -3.90
N ARG A 12 -11.95 -13.18 -2.61
CA ARG A 12 -11.35 -14.40 -2.08
C ARG A 12 -12.24 -15.62 -2.26
N ASP A 13 -13.53 -15.45 -1.95
CA ASP A 13 -14.49 -16.55 -1.95
C ASP A 13 -15.00 -16.93 -3.36
N SER A 14 -14.69 -16.09 -4.37
CA SER A 14 -15.07 -16.32 -5.78
C SER A 14 -14.17 -17.32 -6.53
N VAL A 15 -13.01 -17.68 -5.96
CA VAL A 15 -12.05 -18.60 -6.58
C VAL A 15 -11.58 -19.66 -5.60
N ARG A 16 -11.13 -20.77 -6.15
CA ARG A 16 -10.58 -21.88 -5.36
C ARG A 16 -9.05 -21.84 -5.43
N LEU A 17 -8.40 -21.82 -4.26
CA LEU A 17 -6.93 -21.74 -4.16
C LEU A 17 -6.24 -22.87 -4.92
N GLU A 18 -6.76 -24.10 -4.80
CA GLU A 18 -6.24 -25.28 -5.48
C GLU A 18 -6.30 -25.17 -7.00
N GLU A 19 -7.34 -24.54 -7.56
CA GLU A 19 -7.48 -24.34 -9.00
C GLU A 19 -6.49 -23.30 -9.51
N VAL A 20 -6.33 -22.20 -8.78
CA VAL A 20 -5.36 -21.16 -9.13
C VAL A 20 -3.93 -21.69 -9.00
N ALA A 21 -3.62 -22.38 -7.89
CA ALA A 21 -2.29 -22.91 -7.63
C ALA A 21 -1.87 -24.01 -8.64
N SER A 22 -2.82 -24.78 -9.17
CA SER A 22 -2.52 -25.81 -10.17
C SER A 22 -1.90 -25.26 -11.48
N ARG A 23 -2.15 -23.99 -11.79
CA ARG A 23 -1.56 -23.29 -12.95
C ARG A 23 -0.06 -23.01 -12.77
N TYR A 24 0.39 -22.89 -11.52
CA TYR A 24 1.79 -22.60 -11.16
C TYR A 24 2.55 -23.81 -10.67
N ILE A 25 1.86 -24.85 -10.19
CA ILE A 25 2.45 -26.04 -9.59
C ILE A 25 1.97 -27.30 -10.34
N PRO A 26 2.63 -27.67 -11.44
CA PRO A 26 2.26 -28.86 -12.23
C PRO A 26 2.30 -30.17 -11.44
N SER A 27 3.10 -30.22 -10.37
CA SER A 27 3.21 -31.36 -9.47
C SER A 27 2.06 -31.50 -8.45
N LEU A 28 1.16 -30.51 -8.38
CA LEU A 28 0.08 -30.47 -7.38
C LEU A 28 -0.93 -31.58 -7.67
N LYS A 29 -1.11 -32.48 -6.70
CA LYS A 29 -2.03 -33.63 -6.80
C LYS A 29 -2.90 -33.75 -5.55
N LYS A 30 -4.15 -34.17 -5.73
CA LYS A 30 -5.04 -34.44 -4.62
C LYS A 30 -4.57 -35.67 -3.85
N LYS A 31 -4.42 -35.54 -2.52
CA LYS A 31 -4.06 -36.62 -1.63
C LYS A 31 -4.96 -36.56 -0.39
N GLY A 32 -5.95 -37.44 -0.35
CA GLY A 32 -7.00 -37.42 0.66
C GLY A 32 -7.86 -36.15 0.56
N LYS A 33 -7.95 -35.36 1.63
CA LYS A 33 -8.69 -34.10 1.69
C LYS A 33 -7.89 -32.89 1.18
N ASN A 34 -6.58 -33.03 1.04
CA ASN A 34 -5.69 -31.94 0.68
C ASN A 34 -5.09 -32.11 -0.71
N TYR A 35 -4.48 -31.04 -1.24
CA TYR A 35 -3.60 -31.08 -2.40
C TYR A 35 -2.15 -30.95 -1.92
N ILE A 36 -1.25 -31.74 -2.51
CA ILE A 36 0.16 -31.78 -2.15
C ILE A 36 0.99 -31.68 -3.44
N GLY A 37 2.07 -30.89 -3.41
CA GLY A 37 2.99 -30.71 -4.54
C GLY A 37 4.36 -30.20 -4.10
N LEU A 38 5.25 -30.00 -5.07
CA LEU A 38 6.52 -29.35 -4.82
C LEU A 38 6.29 -27.86 -4.57
N CYS A 39 7.02 -27.29 -3.62
CA CYS A 39 6.88 -25.89 -3.28
C CYS A 39 7.40 -24.99 -4.40
N PRO A 40 6.66 -23.97 -4.83
CA PRO A 40 7.13 -23.03 -5.83
C PRO A 40 8.05 -21.94 -5.26
N PHE A 41 8.20 -21.87 -3.93
CA PHE A 41 8.94 -20.81 -3.24
C PHE A 41 10.34 -21.23 -2.79
N HIS A 42 10.69 -22.53 -2.87
CA HIS A 42 12.03 -23.04 -2.61
C HIS A 42 12.26 -24.32 -3.41
N ILE A 43 13.52 -24.66 -3.62
CA ILE A 43 13.91 -25.84 -4.36
C ILE A 43 13.85 -27.07 -3.42
N GLU A 44 13.06 -28.08 -3.83
CA GLU A 44 12.94 -29.33 -3.09
C GLU A 44 12.71 -30.51 -4.04
N LYS A 45 13.01 -31.72 -3.58
CA LYS A 45 12.76 -32.98 -4.31
C LYS A 45 11.55 -33.73 -3.78
N THR A 46 11.18 -33.49 -2.53
CA THR A 46 10.05 -34.16 -1.85
C THR A 46 8.92 -33.17 -1.65
N PRO A 47 7.68 -33.49 -2.08
CA PRO A 47 6.56 -32.57 -1.95
C PRO A 47 6.27 -32.19 -0.50
N SER A 48 6.35 -30.91 -0.18
CA SER A 48 6.05 -30.36 1.15
C SER A 48 5.01 -29.23 1.14
N PHE A 49 4.59 -28.79 -0.06
CA PHE A 49 3.57 -27.77 -0.22
C PHE A 49 2.18 -28.42 -0.17
N THR A 50 1.36 -27.96 0.77
CA THR A 50 0.03 -28.50 1.02
C THR A 50 -1.02 -27.41 0.94
N ILE A 51 -2.14 -27.69 0.25
CA ILE A 51 -3.35 -26.83 0.24
C ILE A 51 -4.48 -27.57 0.95
N SER A 52 -5.16 -26.89 1.85
CA SER A 52 -6.42 -27.31 2.45
C SER A 52 -7.58 -26.64 1.71
N PRO A 53 -8.34 -27.39 0.86
CA PRO A 53 -9.48 -26.82 0.14
C PRO A 53 -10.59 -26.34 1.08
N ASP A 54 -10.82 -27.03 2.19
CA ASP A 54 -11.86 -26.67 3.15
C ASP A 54 -11.58 -25.33 3.84
N LYS A 55 -10.30 -25.06 4.10
CA LYS A 55 -9.86 -23.80 4.77
C LYS A 55 -9.42 -22.72 3.81
N GLN A 56 -9.25 -23.03 2.53
CA GLN A 56 -8.72 -22.14 1.49
C GLN A 56 -7.38 -21.49 1.89
N ILE A 57 -6.49 -22.30 2.48
CA ILE A 57 -5.13 -21.93 2.88
C ILE A 57 -4.10 -22.91 2.34
N PHE A 58 -2.89 -22.43 2.16
CA PHE A 58 -1.72 -23.28 1.90
C PHE A 58 -0.70 -23.18 3.03
N GLN A 59 0.10 -24.22 3.14
CA GLN A 59 1.26 -24.28 4.03
C GLN A 59 2.36 -25.11 3.35
N CYS A 60 3.57 -24.60 3.32
CA CYS A 60 4.75 -25.37 2.98
C CYS A 60 5.43 -25.85 4.28
N PHE A 61 5.60 -27.15 4.44
CA PHE A 61 6.29 -27.72 5.60
C PHE A 61 7.82 -27.71 5.47
N GLY A 62 8.35 -27.36 4.28
CA GLY A 62 9.80 -27.20 4.06
C GLY A 62 10.29 -25.80 4.43
N CYS A 63 9.71 -24.74 3.83
CA CYS A 63 10.13 -23.37 4.07
C CYS A 63 9.19 -22.58 4.99
N HIS A 64 8.15 -23.22 5.54
CA HIS A 64 7.17 -22.64 6.48
C HIS A 64 6.34 -21.46 5.96
N ILE A 65 6.41 -21.16 4.66
CA ILE A 65 5.55 -20.15 4.03
C ILE A 65 4.11 -20.68 3.99
N GLY A 66 3.17 -19.86 4.42
CA GLY A 66 1.74 -20.20 4.39
C GLY A 66 0.87 -18.94 4.23
N GLY A 67 -0.40 -19.17 3.91
CA GLY A 67 -1.35 -18.08 3.75
C GLY A 67 -2.56 -18.45 2.91
N ASN A 68 -3.30 -17.44 2.47
CA ASN A 68 -4.44 -17.55 1.58
C ASN A 68 -4.04 -17.30 0.11
N ILE A 69 -5.04 -17.22 -0.77
CA ILE A 69 -4.84 -17.01 -2.21
C ILE A 69 -4.09 -15.70 -2.53
N PHE A 70 -4.36 -14.62 -1.79
CA PHE A 70 -3.66 -13.35 -2.02
C PHE A 70 -2.19 -13.45 -1.64
N THR A 71 -1.87 -14.12 -0.53
CA THR A 71 -0.50 -14.40 -0.13
C THR A 71 0.21 -15.26 -1.17
N PHE A 72 -0.48 -16.27 -1.72
CA PHE A 72 0.06 -17.14 -2.75
C PHE A 72 0.44 -16.34 -4.01
N ILE A 73 -0.49 -15.57 -4.57
CA ILE A 73 -0.24 -14.76 -5.78
C ILE A 73 0.80 -13.67 -5.52
N SER A 74 0.72 -13.00 -4.37
CA SER A 74 1.72 -11.99 -3.98
C SER A 74 3.13 -12.56 -4.01
N LYS A 75 3.32 -13.76 -3.47
CA LYS A 75 4.62 -14.42 -3.41
C LYS A 75 5.11 -14.97 -4.75
N ILE A 76 4.21 -15.60 -5.53
CA ILE A 76 4.60 -16.28 -6.78
C ILE A 76 4.89 -15.28 -7.91
N GLU A 77 4.16 -14.17 -7.97
CA GLU A 77 4.33 -13.13 -8.99
C GLU A 77 5.09 -11.89 -8.46
N ASN A 78 5.54 -11.90 -7.21
CA ASN A 78 6.23 -10.79 -6.56
C ASN A 78 5.41 -9.47 -6.60
N LEU A 79 4.12 -9.57 -6.29
CA LEU A 79 3.18 -8.46 -6.32
C LEU A 79 2.90 -7.94 -4.91
N GLY A 80 2.53 -6.65 -4.80
CA GLY A 80 1.94 -6.10 -3.58
C GLY A 80 0.54 -6.67 -3.30
N PHE A 81 0.05 -6.49 -2.05
CA PHE A 81 -1.26 -7.02 -1.66
C PHE A 81 -2.40 -6.52 -2.56
N ILE A 82 -2.46 -5.21 -2.84
CA ILE A 82 -3.52 -4.62 -3.68
C ILE A 82 -3.47 -5.16 -5.11
N GLU A 83 -2.27 -5.38 -5.64
CA GLU A 83 -2.07 -5.93 -6.99
C GLU A 83 -2.48 -7.40 -7.04
N SER A 84 -2.19 -8.18 -5.98
CA SER A 84 -2.64 -9.57 -5.88
C SER A 84 -4.17 -9.68 -5.79
N VAL A 85 -4.83 -8.76 -5.08
CA VAL A 85 -6.30 -8.71 -5.03
C VAL A 85 -6.88 -8.39 -6.41
N LYS A 86 -6.33 -7.42 -7.14
CA LYS A 86 -6.73 -7.09 -8.51
C LYS A 86 -6.56 -8.29 -9.45
N LYS A 87 -5.41 -8.96 -9.36
CA LYS A 87 -5.13 -10.15 -10.18
C LYS A 87 -6.16 -11.26 -9.97
N ILE A 88 -6.54 -11.51 -8.72
CA ILE A 88 -7.57 -12.52 -8.40
C ILE A 88 -8.95 -12.07 -8.87
N ALA A 89 -9.28 -10.79 -8.75
CA ALA A 89 -10.52 -10.22 -9.28
C ALA A 89 -10.62 -10.42 -10.80
N ASP A 90 -9.55 -10.14 -11.54
CA ASP A 90 -9.48 -10.37 -12.98
C ASP A 90 -9.67 -11.86 -13.34
N ILE A 91 -9.06 -12.76 -12.56
CA ILE A 91 -9.19 -14.22 -12.75
C ILE A 91 -10.63 -14.69 -12.48
N SER A 92 -11.29 -14.11 -11.51
CA SER A 92 -12.64 -14.49 -11.07
C SER A 92 -13.75 -13.80 -11.86
N GLY A 93 -13.46 -12.74 -12.63
CA GLY A 93 -14.45 -11.88 -13.25
C GLY A 93 -15.27 -11.07 -12.26
N VAL A 94 -14.80 -10.93 -11.02
CA VAL A 94 -15.43 -10.07 -10.02
C VAL A 94 -14.95 -8.64 -10.22
N ASP A 95 -15.89 -7.76 -10.60
CA ASP A 95 -15.59 -6.34 -10.70
C ASP A 95 -15.19 -5.80 -9.32
N ILE A 96 -13.99 -5.27 -9.25
CA ILE A 96 -13.63 -4.39 -8.14
C ILE A 96 -14.37 -3.09 -8.43
N PRO A 97 -15.27 -2.64 -7.53
CA PRO A 97 -15.83 -1.32 -7.67
C PRO A 97 -14.65 -0.37 -7.79
N SER A 98 -14.40 0.15 -8.99
CA SER A 98 -13.53 1.28 -9.13
C SER A 98 -14.11 2.29 -8.15
N ASP A 99 -13.34 2.69 -7.12
CA ASP A 99 -13.67 3.83 -6.28
C ASP A 99 -13.86 5.06 -7.18
N SER A 100 -14.89 5.00 -7.99
CA SER A 100 -15.41 6.11 -8.70
C SER A 100 -16.16 6.94 -7.67
N ASN A 101 -15.52 7.97 -7.22
CA ASN A 101 -16.07 9.23 -6.76
C ASN A 101 -16.09 9.61 -5.28
N GLY A 102 -15.78 8.77 -4.31
CA GLY A 102 -15.75 9.25 -2.92
C GLY A 102 -14.36 9.14 -2.27
N SER A 103 -13.87 7.93 -2.06
CA SER A 103 -12.60 7.71 -1.37
C SER A 103 -11.37 8.05 -2.23
N SER A 104 -11.45 7.82 -3.54
CA SER A 104 -10.35 8.20 -4.47
C SER A 104 -10.18 9.72 -4.55
N SER A 105 -11.28 10.47 -4.58
CA SER A 105 -11.23 11.94 -4.61
C SER A 105 -10.72 12.51 -3.29
N MET A 106 -11.15 11.96 -2.15
CA MET A 106 -10.70 12.38 -0.82
C MET A 106 -9.21 12.08 -0.61
N ILE A 107 -8.74 10.89 -0.96
CA ILE A 107 -7.30 10.54 -0.89
C ILE A 107 -6.47 11.43 -1.80
N GLN A 108 -6.96 11.75 -3.00
CA GLN A 108 -6.30 12.68 -3.89
C GLN A 108 -6.27 14.10 -3.30
N SER A 109 -7.36 14.57 -2.67
CA SER A 109 -7.41 15.84 -1.96
C SER A 109 -6.41 15.88 -0.82
N ILE A 110 -6.36 14.85 0.02
CA ILE A 110 -5.38 14.71 1.10
C ILE A 110 -3.94 14.77 0.56
N ARG A 111 -3.64 14.02 -0.50
CA ARG A 111 -2.31 14.04 -1.13
C ARG A 111 -1.93 15.42 -1.66
N ARG A 112 -2.89 16.13 -2.30
CA ARG A 112 -2.67 17.50 -2.81
C ARG A 112 -2.40 18.46 -1.66
N LEU A 113 -3.18 18.39 -0.58
CA LEU A 113 -3.02 19.23 0.61
C LEU A 113 -1.65 19.00 1.27
N ASN A 114 -1.27 17.75 1.51
CA ASN A 114 0.02 17.40 2.10
C ASN A 114 1.20 17.85 1.20
N ASN A 115 1.09 17.66 -0.11
CA ASN A 115 2.11 18.14 -1.04
C ASN A 115 2.21 19.67 -1.06
N TYR A 116 1.09 20.37 -0.94
CA TYR A 116 1.09 21.82 -0.85
C TYR A 116 1.78 22.30 0.43
N ALA A 117 1.39 21.75 1.59
CA ALA A 117 1.99 22.08 2.88
C ALA A 117 3.50 21.79 2.91
N MET A 118 3.92 20.65 2.39
CA MET A 118 5.33 20.29 2.26
C MET A 118 6.10 21.34 1.46
N LYS A 119 5.61 21.69 0.27
CA LYS A 119 6.25 22.73 -0.58
C LYS A 119 6.24 24.11 0.09
N PHE A 120 5.16 24.46 0.78
CA PHE A 120 5.04 25.71 1.52
C PHE A 120 6.10 25.82 2.61
N TYR A 121 6.27 24.79 3.45
CA TYR A 121 7.28 24.80 4.50
C TYR A 121 8.71 24.72 3.96
N GLN A 122 8.96 24.03 2.86
CA GLN A 122 10.25 24.02 2.18
C GLN A 122 10.61 25.40 1.60
N ALA A 123 9.65 26.04 0.93
CA ALA A 123 9.84 27.38 0.39
C ALA A 123 10.10 28.39 1.52
N PHE A 124 9.39 28.26 2.65
CA PHE A 124 9.62 29.11 3.81
C PHE A 124 11.03 28.89 4.41
N LEU A 125 11.46 27.65 4.57
CA LEU A 125 12.82 27.32 5.01
C LEU A 125 13.91 27.93 4.13
N SER A 126 13.66 28.01 2.82
CA SER A 126 14.59 28.54 1.83
C SER A 126 14.55 30.08 1.70
N SER A 127 13.60 30.75 2.35
CA SER A 127 13.47 32.20 2.35
C SER A 127 14.35 32.86 3.44
N ASP A 128 14.55 34.17 3.35
CA ASP A 128 15.25 34.93 4.37
C ASP A 128 14.63 34.78 5.76
N ASN A 129 13.29 34.70 5.83
CA ASN A 129 12.54 34.49 7.07
C ASN A 129 12.73 33.06 7.65
N GLY A 130 13.15 32.11 6.85
CA GLY A 130 13.46 30.74 7.27
C GLY A 130 14.91 30.54 7.75
N SER A 131 15.72 31.57 7.73
CA SER A 131 17.16 31.48 8.06
C SER A 131 17.43 30.90 9.46
N THR A 132 16.58 31.20 10.43
CA THR A 132 16.67 30.65 11.79
C THR A 132 16.46 29.16 11.79
N GLY A 133 15.44 28.66 11.08
CA GLY A 133 15.18 27.24 10.91
C GLY A 133 16.33 26.51 10.21
N LYS A 134 16.88 27.13 9.13
CA LYS A 134 18.03 26.56 8.43
C LYS A 134 19.25 26.48 9.30
N LYS A 135 19.59 27.53 10.06
CA LYS A 135 20.70 27.53 11.04
C LYS A 135 20.52 26.42 12.09
N TYR A 136 19.32 26.25 12.60
CA TYR A 136 19.02 25.19 13.57
C TYR A 136 19.26 23.79 12.96
N ILE A 137 18.76 23.52 11.77
CA ILE A 137 18.95 22.23 11.10
C ILE A 137 20.45 21.92 10.91
N LEU A 138 21.20 22.89 10.42
CA LEU A 138 22.65 22.76 10.20
C LEU A 138 23.40 22.58 11.53
N SER A 139 23.00 23.28 12.61
CA SER A 139 23.61 23.11 13.94
C SER A 139 23.36 21.71 14.55
N ARG A 140 22.33 21.00 14.09
CA ARG A 140 22.04 19.61 14.44
C ARG A 140 22.84 18.58 13.62
N GLY A 141 23.75 19.06 12.76
CA GLY A 141 24.62 18.21 11.93
C GLY A 141 23.98 17.68 10.64
N LEU A 142 22.80 18.20 10.25
CA LEU A 142 22.18 17.83 8.98
C LEU A 142 22.75 18.68 7.85
N SER A 143 23.05 18.06 6.72
CA SER A 143 23.55 18.75 5.52
C SER A 143 22.43 19.37 4.68
N ASP A 144 22.80 20.29 3.77
CA ASP A 144 21.86 20.81 2.76
C ASP A 144 21.29 19.68 1.88
N GLU A 145 22.06 18.62 1.61
CA GLU A 145 21.59 17.44 0.89
C GLU A 145 20.52 16.68 1.69
N ALA A 146 20.67 16.59 3.01
CA ALA A 146 19.66 16.00 3.88
C ALA A 146 18.35 16.81 3.87
N ILE A 147 18.44 18.15 3.89
CA ILE A 147 17.28 19.03 3.77
C ILE A 147 16.50 18.74 2.50
N ILE A 148 17.17 18.59 1.37
CA ILE A 148 16.55 18.32 0.07
C ILE A 148 15.97 16.90 0.03
N THR A 149 16.78 15.90 0.43
CA THR A 149 16.42 14.48 0.36
C THR A 149 15.20 14.15 1.23
N PHE A 150 15.20 14.64 2.47
CA PHE A 150 14.11 14.40 3.43
C PHE A 150 13.01 15.45 3.35
N LYS A 151 13.10 16.39 2.42
CA LYS A 151 12.10 17.43 2.19
C LYS A 151 11.79 18.22 3.47
N LEU A 152 12.82 18.56 4.23
CA LEU A 152 12.64 19.30 5.47
C LEU A 152 12.10 20.71 5.18
N GLY A 153 11.22 21.17 6.03
CA GLY A 153 10.61 22.49 5.97
C GLY A 153 10.65 23.19 7.32
N PHE A 154 10.28 24.44 7.35
CA PHE A 154 10.19 25.26 8.56
C PHE A 154 8.85 25.99 8.58
N SER A 155 8.13 25.88 9.70
CA SER A 155 6.86 26.57 9.88
C SER A 155 7.10 28.04 10.24
N PRO A 156 6.39 28.98 9.60
CA PRO A 156 6.38 30.37 10.07
C PRO A 156 5.76 30.47 11.46
N GLU A 157 6.10 31.54 12.20
CA GLU A 157 5.54 31.78 13.53
C GLU A 157 4.04 32.16 13.50
N SER A 158 3.54 32.60 12.36
CA SER A 158 2.12 32.95 12.19
C SER A 158 1.28 31.72 11.94
N TRP A 159 0.19 31.56 12.73
CA TRP A 159 -0.74 30.45 12.65
C TRP A 159 -1.54 30.39 11.33
N ASP A 160 -1.73 31.54 10.67
CA ASP A 160 -2.69 31.65 9.55
C ASP A 160 -2.06 31.47 8.18
N ARG A 161 -0.74 31.50 8.05
CA ARG A 161 -0.07 31.55 6.74
C ARG A 161 -0.35 30.34 5.86
N LEU A 162 -0.38 29.14 6.43
CA LEU A 162 -0.72 27.95 5.66
C LEU A 162 -2.19 27.97 5.24
N SER A 163 -3.10 28.30 6.14
CA SER A 163 -4.54 28.37 5.85
C SER A 163 -4.86 29.44 4.81
N GLU A 164 -4.22 30.61 4.87
CA GLU A 164 -4.34 31.65 3.84
C GLU A 164 -3.82 31.18 2.46
N GLY A 165 -2.71 30.47 2.45
CA GLY A 165 -2.15 29.90 1.23
C GLY A 165 -3.10 28.85 0.63
N LEU A 166 -3.70 27.99 1.43
CA LEU A 166 -4.69 27.00 1.01
C LEU A 166 -5.95 27.69 0.46
N LYS A 167 -6.46 28.75 1.13
CA LYS A 167 -7.60 29.55 0.65
C LYS A 167 -7.33 30.15 -0.72
N LYS A 168 -6.18 30.79 -0.91
CA LYS A 168 -5.78 31.37 -2.22
C LYS A 168 -5.75 30.34 -3.34
N ASN A 169 -5.38 29.09 -3.02
CA ASN A 169 -5.33 28.00 -3.99
C ASN A 169 -6.65 27.24 -4.11
N LYS A 170 -7.74 27.75 -3.53
CA LYS A 170 -9.09 27.12 -3.54
C LYS A 170 -9.06 25.67 -3.08
N ALA A 171 -8.22 25.38 -2.09
CA ALA A 171 -8.10 24.06 -1.50
C ALA A 171 -9.31 23.75 -0.61
N ASP A 172 -9.59 22.47 -0.43
CA ASP A 172 -10.65 22.00 0.45
C ASP A 172 -10.22 22.12 1.92
N LEU A 173 -10.70 23.18 2.58
CA LEU A 173 -10.32 23.50 3.97
C LEU A 173 -10.93 22.50 4.95
N ASP A 174 -12.12 21.98 4.68
CA ASP A 174 -12.78 21.00 5.55
C ASP A 174 -11.97 19.71 5.63
N VAL A 175 -11.37 19.31 4.48
CA VAL A 175 -10.46 18.17 4.46
C VAL A 175 -9.14 18.52 5.15
N ALA A 176 -8.61 19.74 4.98
CA ALA A 176 -7.38 20.17 5.64
C ALA A 176 -7.50 20.18 7.17
N GLU A 177 -8.63 20.62 7.71
CA GLU A 177 -8.94 20.58 9.13
C GLU A 177 -9.10 19.14 9.65
N LYS A 178 -9.87 18.30 8.94
CA LYS A 178 -10.07 16.89 9.31
C LYS A 178 -8.78 16.09 9.41
N ILE A 179 -7.77 16.42 8.61
CA ILE A 179 -6.45 15.75 8.65
C ILE A 179 -5.46 16.42 9.60
N GLY A 180 -5.89 17.47 10.32
CA GLY A 180 -5.05 18.19 11.28
C GLY A 180 -3.93 19.01 10.64
N LEU A 181 -4.11 19.49 9.42
CA LEU A 181 -3.14 20.30 8.72
C LEU A 181 -3.22 21.78 9.06
N ILE A 182 -4.40 22.23 9.44
CA ILE A 182 -4.74 23.58 9.92
C ILE A 182 -5.70 23.48 11.08
#